data_35b04e2a736caa2566e0113d68777645
#
_entry.id   35b04e2a736caa2566e0113d68777645
#
_cell.length_a   1.000
_cell.length_b   1.000
_cell.length_c   1.000
_cell.angle_alpha   90.00
_cell.angle_beta   90.00
_cell.angle_gamma   90.00
#
_symmetry.space_group_name_H-M   'P 1'
#
loop_
_entity.id
_entity.type
_entity.pdbx_description
1 polymer ?
#
loop_
_entity_poly.entity_id
_entity_poly.type
_entity_poly.pdbx_seq_one_letter_code
_entity_poly.pdbx_strand_id
1 'polypeptide(L)'
;IRSEHLPQGHKSFTVNTWARLSQADPLTEGVDLGVTQQLVTNSITITPTEHGILVALSKPLMRRQGDANVARSAGELMGMALRQRMAADVIALYDGFSKSIVGAGSTLDITHFRGAAAYLGTDNNTAYGPAPMPYFASLHIEQISDLIADLTDPGAVVSSRFGLSAEMLQRWWRAQDRLYAVQVFHGGYI
;
A
#
# COMPACT_ATOMS: atom_id res chain seq x y z
N ILE A 1 2.35 -11.04 2.87
CA ILE A 1 1.42 -10.71 1.76
C ILE A 1 0.82 -12.02 1.28
N ARG A 2 -0.51 -12.13 1.34
CA ARG A 2 -1.24 -13.29 0.78
C ARG A 2 -1.41 -13.05 -0.72
N SER A 3 -0.92 -13.95 -1.54
CA SER A 3 -1.14 -13.94 -2.99
C SER A 3 -2.08 -15.07 -3.35
N GLU A 4 -3.12 -14.76 -4.09
CA GLU A 4 -4.04 -15.74 -4.64
C GLU A 4 -4.13 -15.57 -6.15
N HIS A 5 -4.17 -16.67 -6.85
CA HIS A 5 -4.34 -16.67 -8.30
C HIS A 5 -5.82 -16.88 -8.65
N LEU A 6 -6.30 -16.11 -9.61
CA LEU A 6 -7.63 -16.31 -10.15
C LEU A 6 -7.67 -17.66 -10.85
N PRO A 7 -8.60 -18.57 -10.51
CA PRO A 7 -8.75 -19.84 -11.21
C PRO A 7 -9.08 -19.63 -12.69
N GLN A 8 -8.54 -20.48 -13.55
CA GLN A 8 -8.76 -20.38 -14.99
C GLN A 8 -10.25 -20.45 -15.33
N GLY A 9 -10.75 -19.50 -16.13
CA GLY A 9 -12.15 -19.40 -16.51
C GLY A 9 -13.06 -18.63 -15.56
N HIS A 10 -12.53 -18.13 -14.43
CA HIS A 10 -13.29 -17.28 -13.50
C HIS A 10 -12.99 -15.81 -13.74
N LYS A 11 -14.02 -14.96 -13.71
CA LYS A 11 -13.88 -13.49 -13.83
C LYS A 11 -13.69 -12.79 -12.47
N SER A 12 -14.04 -13.44 -11.39
CA SER A 12 -13.95 -12.90 -10.04
C SER A 12 -13.63 -14.00 -9.05
N PHE A 13 -13.07 -13.64 -7.91
CA PHE A 13 -12.89 -14.56 -6.78
C PHE A 13 -13.31 -13.88 -5.49
N THR A 14 -13.76 -14.67 -4.52
CA THR A 14 -14.24 -14.20 -3.23
C THR A 14 -13.24 -14.59 -2.16
N VAL A 15 -12.78 -13.60 -1.40
CA VAL A 15 -11.91 -13.79 -0.23
C VAL A 15 -12.77 -13.72 1.02
N ASN A 16 -12.77 -14.78 1.81
CA ASN A 16 -13.47 -14.83 3.09
C ASN A 16 -12.51 -14.42 4.21
N THR A 17 -12.97 -13.52 5.06
CA THR A 17 -12.27 -13.08 6.27
C THR A 17 -13.14 -13.35 7.48
N TRP A 18 -12.52 -13.73 8.59
CA TRP A 18 -13.22 -14.01 9.85
C TRP A 18 -13.12 -12.79 10.75
N ALA A 19 -14.24 -12.40 11.34
CA ALA A 19 -14.25 -11.38 12.38
C ALA A 19 -13.60 -11.92 13.65
N ARG A 20 -12.92 -11.03 14.38
CA ARG A 20 -12.33 -11.36 15.68
C ARG A 20 -13.44 -11.64 16.69
N LEU A 21 -13.25 -12.67 17.50
CA LEU A 21 -14.11 -12.94 18.65
C LEU A 21 -13.83 -11.90 19.74
N SER A 22 -14.80 -11.62 20.60
CA SER A 22 -14.61 -10.83 21.81
C SER A 22 -13.73 -11.55 22.81
N GLN A 23 -13.29 -10.84 23.85
CA GLN A 23 -12.50 -11.43 24.90
C GLN A 23 -13.25 -12.60 25.56
N ALA A 24 -12.51 -13.60 26.03
CA ALA A 24 -13.06 -14.69 26.80
C ALA A 24 -13.57 -14.19 28.16
N ASP A 25 -14.71 -14.69 28.59
CA ASP A 25 -15.28 -14.38 29.90
C ASP A 25 -14.57 -15.18 31.03
N PRO A 26 -14.43 -14.60 32.20
CA PRO A 26 -13.87 -15.34 33.36
C PRO A 26 -14.78 -16.48 33.77
N LEU A 27 -14.17 -17.64 34.04
CA LEU A 27 -14.90 -18.80 34.52
C LEU A 27 -15.15 -18.68 36.04
N THR A 28 -16.39 -18.88 36.42
CA THR A 28 -16.76 -19.01 37.85
C THR A 28 -17.15 -20.47 38.12
N GLU A 29 -16.59 -21.03 39.19
CA GLU A 29 -16.87 -22.41 39.55
C GLU A 29 -18.36 -22.64 39.81
N GLY A 30 -18.94 -23.65 39.15
CA GLY A 30 -20.35 -24.00 39.30
C GLY A 30 -21.33 -23.17 38.44
N VAL A 31 -20.82 -22.28 37.58
CA VAL A 31 -21.66 -21.48 36.66
C VAL A 31 -21.31 -21.82 35.21
N ASP A 32 -22.32 -22.19 34.44
CA ASP A 32 -22.13 -22.43 33.01
C ASP A 32 -21.84 -21.12 32.25
N LEU A 33 -21.01 -21.21 31.20
CA LEU A 33 -20.80 -20.11 30.26
C LEU A 33 -22.09 -19.80 29.53
N GLY A 34 -22.77 -18.71 29.96
CA GLY A 34 -24.08 -18.32 29.41
C GLY A 34 -24.03 -17.61 28.06
N VAL A 35 -22.86 -17.19 27.58
CA VAL A 35 -22.71 -16.41 26.35
C VAL A 35 -21.95 -17.19 25.30
N THR A 36 -22.66 -17.60 24.25
CA THR A 36 -22.04 -18.18 23.05
C THR A 36 -21.66 -17.09 22.06
N GLN A 37 -20.39 -17.05 21.65
CA GLN A 37 -19.96 -16.16 20.59
C GLN A 37 -20.15 -16.83 19.23
N GLN A 38 -20.74 -16.10 18.29
CA GLN A 38 -20.94 -16.59 16.94
C GLN A 38 -19.78 -16.20 16.03
N LEU A 39 -19.27 -17.15 15.26
CA LEU A 39 -18.25 -16.88 14.25
C LEU A 39 -18.89 -16.18 13.04
N VAL A 40 -18.45 -14.94 12.78
CA VAL A 40 -18.97 -14.14 11.66
C VAL A 40 -17.96 -14.13 10.53
N THR A 41 -18.41 -14.46 9.33
CA THR A 41 -17.60 -14.43 8.10
C THR A 41 -17.97 -13.22 7.27
N ASN A 42 -16.98 -12.43 6.89
CA ASN A 42 -17.12 -11.38 5.90
C ASN A 42 -16.48 -11.84 4.58
N SER A 43 -17.15 -11.58 3.47
CA SER A 43 -16.65 -11.93 2.14
C SER A 43 -16.43 -10.68 1.29
N ILE A 44 -15.31 -10.62 0.61
CA ILE A 44 -14.97 -9.57 -0.35
C ILE A 44 -14.78 -10.21 -1.70
N THR A 45 -15.56 -9.77 -2.69
CA THR A 45 -15.41 -10.25 -4.07
C THR A 45 -14.52 -9.29 -4.86
N ILE A 46 -13.44 -9.82 -5.43
CA ILE A 46 -12.48 -9.09 -6.24
C ILE A 46 -12.71 -9.47 -7.69
N THR A 47 -12.93 -8.45 -8.53
CA THR A 47 -13.12 -8.61 -9.98
C THR A 47 -12.01 -7.84 -10.70
N PRO A 48 -10.97 -8.54 -11.21
CA PRO A 48 -9.92 -7.90 -11.99
C PRO A 48 -10.45 -7.31 -13.30
N THR A 49 -9.89 -6.18 -13.72
CA THR A 49 -10.21 -5.52 -14.99
C THR A 49 -9.13 -5.85 -16.02
N GLU A 50 -9.54 -6.19 -17.23
CA GLU A 50 -8.61 -6.46 -18.32
C GLU A 50 -8.24 -5.15 -19.04
N HIS A 51 -6.96 -4.95 -19.31
CA HIS A 51 -6.44 -3.81 -20.04
C HIS A 51 -5.62 -4.27 -21.23
N GLY A 52 -5.76 -3.56 -22.35
CA GLY A 52 -5.01 -3.83 -23.56
C GLY A 52 -4.62 -2.54 -24.28
N ILE A 53 -3.56 -2.59 -25.06
CA ILE A 53 -3.08 -1.49 -25.91
C ILE A 53 -2.88 -2.02 -27.31
N LEU A 54 -3.34 -1.24 -28.29
CA LEU A 54 -3.12 -1.49 -29.71
C LEU A 54 -2.30 -0.34 -30.31
N VAL A 55 -1.17 -0.67 -30.94
CA VAL A 55 -0.34 0.30 -31.66
C VAL A 55 -0.31 -0.06 -33.13
N ALA A 56 -0.71 0.88 -33.99
CA ALA A 56 -0.63 0.72 -35.44
C ALA A 56 0.71 1.28 -35.95
N LEU A 57 1.50 0.45 -36.61
CA LEU A 57 2.76 0.84 -37.25
C LEU A 57 2.55 0.96 -38.75
N SER A 58 2.86 2.14 -39.33
CA SER A 58 2.75 2.35 -40.76
C SER A 58 3.93 1.77 -41.54
N LYS A 59 3.68 1.17 -42.69
CA LYS A 59 4.75 0.64 -43.57
C LYS A 59 5.85 1.68 -43.92
N PRO A 60 5.53 2.96 -44.20
CA PRO A 60 6.59 3.96 -44.43
C PRO A 60 7.49 4.20 -43.21
N LEU A 61 6.93 4.17 -41.98
CA LEU A 61 7.71 4.33 -40.75
C LEU A 61 8.70 3.17 -40.58
N MET A 62 8.22 1.93 -40.74
CA MET A 62 9.05 0.73 -40.65
C MET A 62 10.19 0.71 -41.63
N ARG A 63 9.92 1.07 -42.92
CA ARG A 63 10.97 1.14 -43.95
C ARG A 63 12.03 2.19 -43.71
N ARG A 64 11.68 3.33 -43.09
CA ARG A 64 12.65 4.43 -42.81
C ARG A 64 13.56 4.15 -41.62
N GLN A 65 13.06 3.49 -40.61
CA GLN A 65 13.79 3.26 -39.33
C GLN A 65 14.24 1.83 -39.09
N GLY A 66 13.93 0.91 -40.00
CA GLY A 66 14.19 -0.51 -39.84
C GLY A 66 13.12 -1.21 -39.01
N ASP A 67 12.51 -2.24 -39.58
CA ASP A 67 11.34 -2.94 -39.04
C ASP A 67 11.54 -3.45 -37.61
N ALA A 68 12.69 -4.02 -37.32
CA ALA A 68 12.95 -4.62 -36.01
C ALA A 68 13.07 -3.58 -34.86
N ASN A 69 13.69 -2.44 -35.14
CA ASN A 69 13.89 -1.40 -34.11
C ASN A 69 12.56 -0.73 -33.75
N VAL A 70 11.72 -0.43 -34.73
CA VAL A 70 10.42 0.21 -34.53
C VAL A 70 9.47 -0.73 -33.76
N ALA A 71 9.44 -2.00 -34.13
CA ALA A 71 8.61 -2.99 -33.44
C ALA A 71 9.07 -3.21 -31.99
N ARG A 72 10.38 -3.24 -31.74
CA ARG A 72 10.94 -3.35 -30.38
C ARG A 72 10.58 -2.14 -29.52
N SER A 73 10.82 -0.92 -30.02
CA SER A 73 10.49 0.31 -29.28
C SER A 73 8.99 0.43 -29.00
N ALA A 74 8.14 0.05 -29.97
CA ALA A 74 6.70 -0.01 -29.74
C ALA A 74 6.32 -1.00 -28.63
N GLY A 75 6.95 -2.18 -28.62
CA GLY A 75 6.74 -3.17 -27.56
C GLY A 75 7.17 -2.68 -26.17
N GLU A 76 8.31 -2.01 -26.08
CA GLU A 76 8.81 -1.42 -24.83
C GLU A 76 7.85 -0.33 -24.31
N LEU A 77 7.39 0.57 -25.18
CA LEU A 77 6.43 1.63 -24.82
C LEU A 77 5.06 1.06 -24.40
N MET A 78 4.56 0.03 -25.11
CA MET A 78 3.33 -0.66 -24.69
C MET A 78 3.48 -1.32 -23.31
N GLY A 79 4.62 -1.95 -23.06
CA GLY A 79 4.92 -2.56 -21.77
C GLY A 79 4.98 -1.53 -20.63
N MET A 80 5.57 -0.36 -20.87
CA MET A 80 5.58 0.76 -19.92
C MET A 80 4.16 1.27 -19.63
N ALA A 81 3.37 1.50 -20.66
CA ALA A 81 2.00 2.01 -20.50
C ALA A 81 1.09 1.02 -19.74
N LEU A 82 1.24 -0.29 -19.96
CA LEU A 82 0.52 -1.30 -19.19
C LEU A 82 0.93 -1.28 -17.71
N ARG A 83 2.23 -1.17 -17.42
CA ARG A 83 2.72 -1.07 -16.02
C ARG A 83 2.21 0.18 -15.33
N GLN A 84 2.21 1.34 -16.03
CA GLN A 84 1.65 2.58 -15.49
C GLN A 84 0.15 2.43 -15.18
N ARG A 85 -0.61 1.79 -16.06
CA ARG A 85 -2.04 1.56 -15.82
C ARG A 85 -2.26 0.64 -14.62
N MET A 86 -1.51 -0.46 -14.50
CA MET A 86 -1.59 -1.35 -13.34
C MET A 86 -1.25 -0.63 -12.03
N ALA A 87 -0.23 0.22 -12.04
CA ALA A 87 0.13 1.03 -10.87
C ALA A 87 -0.99 2.01 -10.50
N ALA A 88 -1.58 2.70 -11.48
CA ALA A 88 -2.68 3.63 -11.27
C ALA A 88 -3.92 2.92 -10.68
N ASP A 89 -4.25 1.73 -11.17
CA ASP A 89 -5.39 0.97 -10.66
C ASP A 89 -5.16 0.51 -9.21
N VAL A 90 -3.94 0.10 -8.85
CA VAL A 90 -3.60 -0.26 -7.47
C VAL A 90 -3.69 0.95 -6.55
N ILE A 91 -3.21 2.13 -6.99
CA ILE A 91 -3.28 3.36 -6.20
C ILE A 91 -4.72 3.83 -6.01
N ALA A 92 -5.55 3.72 -7.05
CA ALA A 92 -6.97 4.05 -6.97
C ALA A 92 -7.72 3.25 -5.89
N LEU A 93 -7.25 2.05 -5.53
CA LEU A 93 -7.83 1.27 -4.44
C LEU A 93 -7.64 1.92 -3.07
N TYR A 94 -6.60 2.76 -2.88
CA TYR A 94 -6.36 3.45 -1.62
C TYR A 94 -7.43 4.50 -1.30
N ASP A 95 -8.09 5.06 -2.31
CA ASP A 95 -9.22 5.99 -2.15
C ASP A 95 -10.44 5.33 -1.47
N GLY A 96 -10.53 4.00 -1.58
CA GLY A 96 -11.58 3.21 -0.94
C GLY A 96 -11.38 2.93 0.56
N PHE A 97 -10.25 3.35 1.15
CA PHE A 97 -10.02 3.14 2.57
C PHE A 97 -10.86 4.09 3.43
N SER A 98 -11.51 3.54 4.44
CA SER A 98 -12.41 4.28 5.32
C SER A 98 -11.71 5.28 6.22
N LYS A 99 -10.38 5.19 6.38
CA LYS A 99 -9.60 6.07 7.24
C LYS A 99 -8.61 6.91 6.47
N SER A 100 -8.75 8.23 6.58
CA SER A 100 -7.77 9.21 6.15
C SER A 100 -7.20 9.92 7.39
N ILE A 101 -5.87 10.08 7.45
CA ILE A 101 -5.18 10.74 8.57
C ILE A 101 -4.84 12.19 8.21
N VAL A 102 -4.58 12.44 6.93
CA VAL A 102 -4.23 13.76 6.41
C VAL A 102 -5.29 14.18 5.41
N GLY A 103 -5.75 15.43 5.50
CA GLY A 103 -6.67 16.00 4.51
C GLY A 103 -6.00 16.22 3.16
N ALA A 104 -6.79 16.19 2.08
CA ALA A 104 -6.31 16.47 0.74
C ALA A 104 -5.64 17.86 0.67
N GLY A 105 -4.47 17.95 0.05
CA GLY A 105 -3.70 19.20 -0.10
C GLY A 105 -2.81 19.56 1.11
N SER A 106 -2.75 18.73 2.13
CA SER A 106 -1.81 18.91 3.25
C SER A 106 -0.49 18.21 2.96
N THR A 107 0.61 18.84 3.37
CA THR A 107 1.96 18.26 3.31
C THR A 107 2.06 17.08 4.27
N LEU A 108 2.74 16.03 3.85
CA LEU A 108 3.02 14.90 4.70
C LEU A 108 4.15 15.24 5.66
N ASP A 109 3.87 15.21 6.96
CA ASP A 109 4.85 15.38 8.01
C ASP A 109 5.09 14.08 8.81
N ILE A 110 6.11 14.11 9.66
CA ILE A 110 6.49 12.94 10.47
C ILE A 110 5.41 12.60 11.51
N THR A 111 4.60 13.57 11.95
CA THR A 111 3.54 13.31 12.92
C THR A 111 2.38 12.56 12.29
N HIS A 112 2.04 12.86 11.05
CA HIS A 112 1.07 12.11 10.26
C HIS A 112 1.54 10.69 9.99
N PHE A 113 2.81 10.52 9.58
CA PHE A 113 3.38 9.21 9.34
C PHE A 113 3.40 8.33 10.59
N ARG A 114 3.82 8.89 11.73
CA ARG A 114 3.79 8.21 13.02
C ARG A 114 2.36 7.91 13.48
N GLY A 115 1.44 8.84 13.26
CA GLY A 115 0.02 8.66 13.54
C GLY A 115 -0.58 7.50 12.76
N ALA A 116 -0.21 7.35 11.48
CA ALA A 116 -0.63 6.23 10.65
C ALA A 116 -0.11 4.88 11.18
N ALA A 117 1.16 4.82 11.55
CA ALA A 117 1.76 3.62 12.13
C ALA A 117 1.11 3.24 13.47
N ALA A 118 0.86 4.23 14.32
CA ALA A 118 0.18 4.03 15.60
C ALA A 118 -1.28 3.56 15.40
N TYR A 119 -1.99 4.14 14.43
CA TYR A 119 -3.35 3.72 14.10
C TYR A 119 -3.41 2.25 13.66
N LEU A 120 -2.48 1.80 12.82
CA LEU A 120 -2.40 0.40 12.39
C LEU A 120 -2.07 -0.56 13.53
N GLY A 121 -1.24 -0.13 14.49
CA GLY A 121 -0.81 -0.94 15.63
C GLY A 121 -1.79 -0.96 16.81
N THR A 122 -2.79 -0.07 16.81
CA THR A 122 -3.74 0.04 17.90
C THR A 122 -5.02 -0.76 17.59
N ASP A 123 -5.60 -1.35 18.62
CA ASP A 123 -6.92 -1.98 18.51
C ASP A 123 -8.01 -0.89 18.50
N ASN A 124 -8.25 -0.30 17.34
CA ASN A 124 -9.22 0.78 17.13
C ASN A 124 -10.67 0.26 17.05
N ASN A 125 -10.99 -0.76 17.82
CA ASN A 125 -12.31 -1.38 17.85
C ASN A 125 -12.77 -1.88 16.45
N THR A 126 -11.81 -2.31 15.64
CA THR A 126 -12.11 -2.93 14.35
C THR A 126 -12.38 -4.42 14.55
N ALA A 127 -13.25 -4.97 13.74
CA ALA A 127 -13.57 -6.41 13.77
C ALA A 127 -12.35 -7.33 13.53
N TYR A 128 -11.22 -6.76 13.11
CA TYR A 128 -10.00 -7.51 12.73
C TYR A 128 -8.83 -7.34 13.70
N GLY A 129 -8.94 -6.42 14.68
CA GLY A 129 -7.84 -6.11 15.61
C GLY A 129 -6.68 -5.32 14.98
N PRO A 130 -5.54 -5.21 15.70
CA PRO A 130 -4.38 -4.50 15.20
C PRO A 130 -3.77 -5.20 13.97
N ALA A 131 -3.24 -4.42 13.04
CA ALA A 131 -2.58 -4.95 11.86
C ALA A 131 -1.26 -5.66 12.23
N PRO A 132 -0.94 -6.81 11.61
CA PRO A 132 0.33 -7.48 11.84
C PRO A 132 1.51 -6.67 11.27
N MET A 133 2.60 -6.57 12.02
CA MET A 133 3.86 -6.00 11.52
C MET A 133 4.57 -6.97 10.57
N PRO A 134 5.37 -6.50 9.59
CA PRO A 134 5.76 -5.10 9.31
C PRO A 134 4.71 -4.33 8.52
N TYR A 135 4.65 -3.01 8.75
CA TYR A 135 3.83 -2.11 7.95
C TYR A 135 4.58 -1.66 6.69
N PHE A 136 3.82 -1.36 5.64
CA PHE A 136 4.35 -0.89 4.37
C PHE A 136 3.67 0.43 3.99
N ALA A 137 4.46 1.38 3.47
CA ALA A 137 3.95 2.63 2.94
C ALA A 137 4.41 2.80 1.50
N SER A 138 3.50 3.22 0.63
CA SER A 138 3.82 3.65 -0.73
C SER A 138 3.69 5.16 -0.78
N LEU A 139 4.78 5.86 -1.10
CA LEU A 139 4.87 7.31 -1.10
C LEU A 139 5.36 7.80 -2.46
N HIS A 140 4.85 8.97 -2.90
CA HIS A 140 5.41 9.70 -4.01
C HIS A 140 6.75 10.33 -3.64
N ILE A 141 7.63 10.55 -4.62
CA ILE A 141 8.97 11.10 -4.39
C ILE A 141 8.93 12.47 -3.68
N GLU A 142 7.94 13.30 -4.00
CA GLU A 142 7.73 14.59 -3.36
C GLU A 142 7.37 14.45 -1.88
N GLN A 143 6.47 13.51 -1.55
CA GLN A 143 6.10 13.23 -0.16
C GLN A 143 7.29 12.75 0.69
N ILE A 144 8.17 11.97 0.06
CA ILE A 144 9.41 11.54 0.73
C ILE A 144 10.36 12.73 0.90
N SER A 145 10.45 13.64 -0.08
CA SER A 145 11.23 14.86 0.02
C SER A 145 10.74 15.75 1.16
N ASP A 146 9.43 15.95 1.28
CA ASP A 146 8.80 16.72 2.36
C ASP A 146 9.11 16.10 3.72
N LEU A 147 8.98 14.78 3.82
CA LEU A 147 9.27 14.07 5.07
C LEU A 147 10.74 14.16 5.48
N ILE A 148 11.68 14.14 4.52
CA ILE A 148 13.10 14.35 4.77
C ILE A 148 13.35 15.80 5.20
N ALA A 149 12.72 16.77 4.55
CA ALA A 149 12.85 18.17 4.91
C ALA A 149 12.39 18.40 6.35
N ASP A 150 11.24 17.84 6.75
CA ASP A 150 10.71 17.92 8.12
C ASP A 150 11.66 17.25 9.15
N LEU A 151 12.27 16.11 8.79
CA LEU A 151 13.21 15.41 9.67
C LEU A 151 14.60 16.08 9.77
N THR A 152 14.99 16.86 8.77
CA THR A 152 16.31 17.53 8.71
C THR A 152 16.25 19.00 9.10
N ASP A 153 15.08 19.61 9.22
CA ASP A 153 14.93 21.00 9.65
C ASP A 153 15.42 21.18 11.09
N PRO A 154 16.47 21.98 11.31
CA PRO A 154 17.00 22.25 12.66
C PRO A 154 16.01 23.03 13.54
N GLY A 155 15.02 23.69 12.95
CA GLY A 155 13.92 24.34 13.65
C GLY A 155 12.74 23.42 14.01
N ALA A 156 12.66 22.25 13.41
CA ALA A 156 11.59 21.31 13.70
C ALA A 156 11.77 20.72 15.11
N VAL A 157 10.72 20.82 15.91
CA VAL A 157 10.66 20.27 17.27
C VAL A 157 10.96 18.77 17.31
N VAL A 158 10.87 18.11 16.15
CA VAL A 158 11.02 16.67 15.97
C VAL A 158 12.48 16.27 15.76
N SER A 159 13.28 17.05 15.02
CA SER A 159 14.67 16.71 14.69
C SER A 159 15.59 16.62 15.93
N SER A 160 15.38 17.51 16.91
CA SER A 160 16.15 17.54 18.14
C SER A 160 15.76 16.49 19.18
N ARG A 161 14.53 15.95 19.09
CA ARG A 161 14.01 14.99 20.08
C ARG A 161 14.22 13.53 19.69
N PHE A 162 14.37 13.21 18.41
CA PHE A 162 14.42 11.83 17.95
C PHE A 162 15.81 11.32 17.62
N GLY A 163 16.85 12.18 17.62
CA GLY A 163 18.24 11.77 17.44
C GLY A 163 18.48 10.94 16.17
N LEU A 164 17.67 11.15 15.12
CA LEU A 164 17.85 10.47 13.85
C LEU A 164 19.14 10.97 13.22
N SER A 165 20.14 10.10 13.12
CA SER A 165 21.37 10.44 12.44
C SER A 165 21.13 10.53 10.92
N ALA A 166 21.93 11.36 10.23
CA ALA A 166 21.89 11.44 8.76
C ALA A 166 22.05 10.07 8.09
N GLU A 167 22.80 9.15 8.73
CA GLU A 167 22.97 7.78 8.26
C GLU A 167 21.69 6.95 8.36
N MET A 168 20.92 7.09 9.44
CA MET A 168 19.62 6.42 9.59
C MET A 168 18.61 6.91 8.54
N LEU A 169 18.60 8.21 8.26
CA LEU A 169 17.77 8.79 7.21
C LEU A 169 18.15 8.28 5.82
N GLN A 170 19.46 8.17 5.54
CA GLN A 170 19.93 7.62 4.27
C GLN A 170 19.57 6.13 4.10
N ARG A 171 19.65 5.34 5.15
CA ARG A 171 19.24 3.93 5.12
C ARG A 171 17.75 3.79 4.87
N TRP A 172 16.97 4.60 5.55
CA TRP A 172 15.53 4.64 5.34
C TRP A 172 15.16 5.04 3.92
N TRP A 173 15.80 6.10 3.39
CA TRP A 173 15.64 6.53 2.00
C TRP A 173 15.93 5.42 0.98
N ARG A 174 16.92 4.60 1.22
CA ARG A 174 17.28 3.46 0.36
C ARG A 174 16.39 2.24 0.56
N ALA A 175 15.32 2.34 1.33
CA ALA A 175 14.45 1.23 1.72
C ALA A 175 15.20 0.06 2.41
N GLN A 176 16.37 0.33 2.98
CA GLN A 176 17.17 -0.66 3.70
C GLN A 176 16.77 -0.81 5.15
N ASP A 177 16.08 0.19 5.71
CA ASP A 177 15.66 0.20 7.10
C ASP A 177 14.21 0.63 7.26
N ARG A 178 13.66 0.49 8.45
CA ARG A 178 12.27 0.79 8.77
C ARG A 178 12.18 2.00 9.68
N LEU A 179 11.42 2.99 9.29
CA LEU A 179 11.06 4.10 10.14
C LEU A 179 9.75 3.75 10.87
N TYR A 180 9.75 3.72 12.21
CA TYR A 180 8.58 3.32 13.01
C TYR A 180 7.95 1.98 12.60
N ALA A 181 8.78 0.97 12.31
CA ALA A 181 8.35 -0.35 11.81
C ALA A 181 7.69 -0.33 10.41
N VAL A 182 7.76 0.80 9.70
CA VAL A 182 7.21 0.97 8.35
C VAL A 182 8.32 0.91 7.32
N GLN A 183 8.18 0.05 6.33
CA GLN A 183 9.04 0.00 5.16
C GLN A 183 8.41 0.85 4.05
N VAL A 184 9.18 1.82 3.52
CA VAL A 184 8.71 2.73 2.48
C VAL A 184 9.12 2.21 1.11
N PHE A 185 8.17 2.20 0.20
CA PHE A 185 8.41 1.95 -1.21
C PHE A 185 8.14 3.25 -1.98
N HIS A 186 9.12 3.69 -2.76
CA HIS A 186 8.91 4.77 -3.72
C HIS A 186 8.66 4.17 -5.10
N GLY A 187 7.51 4.46 -5.67
CA GLY A 187 7.19 4.11 -7.05
C GLY A 187 7.77 5.18 -7.98
N GLY A 188 8.78 4.85 -8.76
CA GLY A 188 9.33 5.75 -9.79
C GLY A 188 8.44 5.90 -11.02
N TYR A 189 7.15 5.54 -10.96
CA TYR A 189 6.23 5.49 -12.10
C TYR A 189 4.81 5.95 -11.73
N ILE A 190 4.68 6.96 -10.87
CA ILE A 190 3.38 7.61 -10.66
C ILE A 190 3.44 9.00 -11.27
#